data_a61ec6f2637c22a00d6fd358d55dc133
#
_entry.id   a61ec6f2637c22a00d6fd358d55dc133
#
_cell.length_a   1.000
_cell.length_b   1.000
_cell.length_c   1.000
_cell.angle_alpha   90.00
_cell.angle_beta   90.00
_cell.angle_gamma   90.00
#
_symmetry.space_group_name_H-M   'P 1'
#
loop_
_entity.id
_entity.type
_entity.pdbx_description
1 polymer ?
#
loop_
_entity_poly.entity_id
_entity_poly.type
_entity_poly.pdbx_seq_one_letter_code
_entity_poly.pdbx_strand_id
1 'polypeptide(L)'
;MGEKNAPGETTLFIQKMDGELLGWDRPAARLREALDHDHFRLYAQPVMRLGAGAGAPDEILMAEVLLRLSERETRTLPPGDFLPAFEHYGMMAELDRWVVRHVLQRLGGGGGVKKVSVNVSSQTLEEPGFAPFVAAQLRLASLAPDSLVIEIHENDALERGEAAARFAAEMKSVGCQLLLDGFARRSVSFEPLKALQVDYVKVDGTVVRKIMRSASTATKLKAVLRVGEGSGIGVIAECVEDGKILSALKLLKVPYAQGFGLREPAPIEELLKS
;
A
#
# COMPACT_ATOMS: atom_id res chain seq x y z
N MET A 1 -1.99 -36.07 35.94
CA MET A 1 -1.57 -34.67 36.22
C MET A 1 -1.14 -34.08 34.90
N GLY A 2 -2.01 -33.33 34.26
CA GLY A 2 -1.70 -32.67 32.99
C GLY A 2 -1.14 -31.30 33.27
N GLU A 3 0.11 -31.07 32.85
CA GLU A 3 0.72 -29.75 32.85
C GLU A 3 -0.08 -28.85 31.89
N LYS A 4 -0.69 -27.82 32.43
CA LYS A 4 -1.20 -26.70 31.64
C LYS A 4 0.01 -25.91 31.16
N ASN A 5 0.35 -26.00 29.87
CA ASN A 5 1.30 -25.10 29.26
C ASN A 5 0.85 -23.65 29.48
N ALA A 6 1.66 -22.88 30.15
CA ALA A 6 1.48 -21.43 30.24
C ALA A 6 1.55 -20.83 28.83
N PRO A 7 0.72 -19.81 28.54
CA PRO A 7 0.78 -19.13 27.24
C PRO A 7 2.20 -18.57 27.04
N GLY A 8 2.76 -18.76 25.86
CA GLY A 8 4.10 -18.27 25.51
C GLY A 8 4.20 -16.73 25.65
N GLU A 9 5.39 -16.21 25.82
CA GLU A 9 5.63 -14.76 25.98
C GLU A 9 4.99 -13.91 24.86
N THR A 10 4.94 -14.43 23.64
CA THR A 10 4.26 -13.81 22.51
C THR A 10 2.76 -13.68 22.74
N THR A 11 2.10 -14.70 23.28
CA THR A 11 0.66 -14.69 23.58
C THR A 11 0.34 -13.69 24.70
N LEU A 12 1.20 -13.58 25.70
CA LEU A 12 1.06 -12.60 26.79
C LEU A 12 1.29 -11.17 26.31
N PHE A 13 2.27 -10.98 25.41
CA PHE A 13 2.54 -9.68 24.77
C PHE A 13 1.35 -9.21 23.92
N ILE A 14 0.75 -10.11 23.16
CA ILE A 14 -0.41 -9.84 22.30
C ILE A 14 -1.66 -9.57 23.13
N GLN A 15 -1.93 -10.36 24.18
CA GLN A 15 -3.04 -10.10 25.11
C GLN A 15 -2.90 -8.76 25.82
N LYS A 16 -1.65 -8.34 26.10
CA LYS A 16 -1.36 -7.02 26.65
C LYS A 16 -1.56 -5.92 25.60
N MET A 17 -1.19 -6.16 24.35
CA MET A 17 -1.50 -5.28 23.23
C MET A 17 -3.01 -5.17 22.98
N ASP A 18 -3.77 -6.27 23.03
CA ASP A 18 -5.24 -6.26 22.89
C ASP A 18 -5.92 -5.35 23.93
N GLY A 19 -5.44 -5.37 25.17
CA GLY A 19 -5.97 -4.54 26.25
C GLY A 19 -5.47 -3.08 26.23
N GLU A 20 -4.23 -2.85 25.85
CA GLU A 20 -3.59 -1.53 25.87
C GLU A 20 -3.78 -0.71 24.59
N LEU A 21 -3.79 -1.36 23.40
CA LEU A 21 -3.86 -0.67 22.11
C LEU A 21 -5.28 -0.28 21.69
N LEU A 22 -6.27 -1.11 21.96
CA LEU A 22 -7.64 -0.87 21.53
C LEU A 22 -8.64 -0.70 22.66
N GLY A 23 -8.32 -1.13 23.89
CA GLY A 23 -9.26 -1.12 25.02
C GLY A 23 -10.55 -1.91 24.75
N TRP A 24 -10.48 -2.93 23.90
CA TRP A 24 -11.64 -3.71 23.49
C TRP A 24 -11.75 -5.01 24.26
N ASP A 25 -12.90 -5.27 24.87
CA ASP A 25 -13.17 -6.52 25.62
C ASP A 25 -13.19 -7.75 24.74
N ARG A 26 -13.53 -7.63 23.44
CA ARG A 26 -13.63 -8.71 22.46
C ARG A 26 -13.14 -8.25 21.08
N PRO A 27 -11.82 -8.12 20.87
CA PRO A 27 -11.28 -7.53 19.64
C PRO A 27 -11.72 -8.27 18.36
N ALA A 28 -11.61 -9.61 18.30
CA ALA A 28 -12.01 -10.38 17.14
C ALA A 28 -13.49 -10.18 16.73
N ALA A 29 -14.39 -10.08 17.72
CA ALA A 29 -15.80 -9.84 17.45
C ALA A 29 -16.03 -8.43 16.90
N ARG A 30 -15.32 -7.42 17.42
CA ARG A 30 -15.39 -6.05 16.92
C ARG A 30 -14.82 -5.89 15.52
N LEU A 31 -13.71 -6.58 15.22
CA LEU A 31 -13.15 -6.59 13.88
C LEU A 31 -14.12 -7.24 12.88
N ARG A 32 -14.77 -8.34 13.27
CA ARG A 32 -15.81 -8.99 12.45
C ARG A 32 -16.99 -8.04 12.22
N GLU A 33 -17.50 -7.42 13.28
CA GLU A 33 -18.56 -6.41 13.19
C GLU A 33 -18.18 -5.25 12.27
N ALA A 34 -16.92 -4.80 12.33
CA ALA A 34 -16.45 -3.73 11.47
C ALA A 34 -16.45 -4.12 9.98
N LEU A 35 -16.13 -5.38 9.65
CA LEU A 35 -16.23 -5.90 8.27
C LEU A 35 -17.69 -6.05 7.82
N ASP A 36 -18.55 -6.60 8.68
CA ASP A 36 -19.92 -6.93 8.35
C ASP A 36 -20.83 -5.71 8.23
N HIS A 37 -20.47 -4.60 8.90
CA HIS A 37 -21.26 -3.35 8.93
C HIS A 37 -20.54 -2.15 8.30
N ASP A 38 -19.49 -2.39 7.50
CA ASP A 38 -18.78 -1.35 6.74
C ASP A 38 -18.25 -0.19 7.63
N HIS A 39 -17.68 -0.52 8.82
CA HIS A 39 -17.14 0.49 9.73
C HIS A 39 -15.80 1.08 9.27
N PHE A 40 -15.48 0.98 7.98
CA PHE A 40 -14.26 1.54 7.42
C PHE A 40 -14.54 2.75 6.54
N ARG A 41 -13.56 3.65 6.50
CA ARG A 41 -13.53 4.77 5.58
C ARG A 41 -12.31 4.67 4.67
N LEU A 42 -12.52 4.92 3.40
CA LEU A 42 -11.46 4.96 2.42
C LEU A 42 -10.96 6.40 2.27
N TYR A 43 -9.68 6.58 2.53
CA TYR A 43 -8.92 7.77 2.19
C TYR A 43 -8.07 7.44 0.97
N ALA A 44 -7.62 8.45 0.26
CA ALA A 44 -6.69 8.27 -0.83
C ALA A 44 -5.65 9.39 -0.83
N GLN A 45 -4.41 9.04 -1.16
CA GLN A 45 -3.33 10.00 -1.32
C GLN A 45 -2.79 9.94 -2.75
N PRO A 46 -2.76 11.06 -3.47
CA PRO A 46 -2.23 11.09 -4.82
C PRO A 46 -0.74 10.75 -4.90
N VAL A 47 -0.38 9.94 -5.86
CA VAL A 47 0.96 9.79 -6.39
C VAL A 47 1.06 10.69 -7.60
N MET A 48 1.97 11.66 -7.55
CA MET A 48 2.11 12.68 -8.58
C MET A 48 3.18 12.29 -9.59
N ARG A 49 2.89 12.43 -10.88
CA ARG A 49 3.90 12.50 -11.93
C ARG A 49 4.56 13.87 -11.85
N LEU A 50 5.86 13.90 -11.66
CA LEU A 50 6.59 15.16 -11.56
C LEU A 50 6.80 15.74 -12.96
N GLY A 51 6.43 17.02 -13.14
CA GLY A 51 6.58 17.72 -14.41
C GLY A 51 8.06 17.82 -14.83
N ALA A 52 8.33 17.53 -16.09
CA ALA A 52 9.65 17.60 -16.68
C ALA A 52 9.97 19.05 -17.09
N GLY A 53 10.67 19.81 -16.24
CA GLY A 53 11.11 21.17 -16.52
C GLY A 53 10.53 22.24 -15.60
N ALA A 54 11.08 23.44 -15.67
CA ALA A 54 10.64 24.57 -14.87
C ALA A 54 9.22 25.00 -15.28
N GLY A 55 8.26 24.90 -14.35
CA GLY A 55 6.88 25.33 -14.56
C GLY A 55 5.96 24.29 -15.19
N ALA A 56 6.44 23.09 -15.54
CA ALA A 56 5.54 22.01 -15.95
C ALA A 56 4.68 21.55 -14.76
N PRO A 57 3.34 21.43 -14.91
CA PRO A 57 2.46 21.01 -13.83
C PRO A 57 2.73 19.55 -13.46
N ASP A 58 2.59 19.25 -12.17
CA ASP A 58 2.58 17.90 -11.69
C ASP A 58 1.15 17.33 -11.89
N GLU A 59 1.04 16.06 -12.34
CA GLU A 59 -0.22 15.40 -12.65
C GLU A 59 -0.44 14.18 -11.76
N ILE A 60 -1.69 13.84 -11.45
CA ILE A 60 -2.00 12.62 -10.70
C ILE A 60 -1.77 11.41 -11.60
N LEU A 61 -0.83 10.55 -11.21
CA LEU A 61 -0.62 9.24 -11.84
C LEU A 61 -1.68 8.22 -11.39
N MET A 62 -1.83 8.12 -10.09
CA MET A 62 -2.77 7.24 -9.38
C MET A 62 -2.99 7.77 -7.97
N ALA A 63 -3.90 7.14 -7.22
CA ALA A 63 -4.06 7.45 -5.80
C ALA A 63 -3.91 6.18 -4.95
N GLU A 64 -3.05 6.22 -3.93
CA GLU A 64 -2.93 5.16 -2.95
C GLU A 64 -4.11 5.19 -1.99
N VAL A 65 -4.76 4.04 -1.82
CA VAL A 65 -5.89 3.89 -0.92
C VAL A 65 -5.40 3.59 0.49
N LEU A 66 -5.86 4.39 1.43
CA LEU A 66 -5.50 4.33 2.83
C LEU A 66 -6.76 4.10 3.68
N LEU A 67 -6.73 3.04 4.49
CA LEU A 67 -7.87 2.67 5.31
C LEU A 67 -7.91 3.45 6.62
N ARG A 68 -9.11 3.71 7.13
CA ARG A 68 -9.37 4.21 8.48
C ARG A 68 -10.51 3.40 9.07
N LEU A 69 -10.41 3.01 10.33
CA LEU A 69 -11.48 2.34 11.05
C LEU A 69 -12.29 3.38 11.83
N SER A 70 -13.61 3.40 11.62
CA SER A 70 -14.53 4.27 12.37
C SER A 70 -14.78 3.68 13.75
N GLU A 71 -14.44 4.42 14.80
CA GLU A 71 -14.63 4.00 16.20
C GLU A 71 -15.77 4.79 16.82
N ARG A 72 -16.58 5.43 16.42
CA ARG A 72 -17.77 6.23 16.78
C ARG A 72 -18.04 7.22 15.65
N GLU A 73 -19.10 7.94 15.72
CA GLU A 73 -19.52 8.86 14.65
C GLU A 73 -18.45 9.86 14.18
N THR A 74 -17.52 10.24 15.04
CA THR A 74 -16.53 11.30 14.77
C THR A 74 -15.07 10.90 14.88
N ARG A 75 -14.76 9.69 15.34
CA ARG A 75 -13.37 9.25 15.53
C ARG A 75 -13.00 8.13 14.57
N THR A 76 -11.87 8.29 13.90
CA THR A 76 -11.27 7.24 13.06
C THR A 76 -9.91 6.84 13.61
N LEU A 77 -9.61 5.55 13.57
CA LEU A 77 -8.31 4.99 13.91
C LEU A 77 -7.47 4.84 12.63
N PRO A 78 -6.18 5.22 12.68
CA PRO A 78 -5.25 4.97 11.59
C PRO A 78 -4.90 3.47 11.49
N PRO A 79 -4.37 3.00 10.33
CA PRO A 79 -4.06 1.58 10.12
C PRO A 79 -3.17 0.96 11.18
N GLY A 80 -2.14 1.69 11.66
CA GLY A 80 -1.21 1.20 12.68
C GLY A 80 -1.87 0.81 13.99
N ASP A 81 -3.05 1.35 14.30
CA ASP A 81 -3.75 1.08 15.56
C ASP A 81 -4.62 -0.19 15.49
N PHE A 82 -5.08 -0.65 14.31
CA PHE A 82 -6.00 -1.78 14.20
C PHE A 82 -5.50 -2.94 13.29
N LEU A 83 -4.65 -2.68 12.28
CA LEU A 83 -4.15 -3.74 11.39
C LEU A 83 -3.40 -4.85 12.13
N PRO A 84 -2.58 -4.58 13.17
CA PRO A 84 -1.93 -5.65 13.93
C PRO A 84 -2.92 -6.64 14.56
N ALA A 85 -4.11 -6.18 14.97
CA ALA A 85 -5.16 -7.06 15.46
C ALA A 85 -5.79 -7.90 14.33
N PHE A 86 -6.05 -7.30 13.15
CA PHE A 86 -6.49 -8.06 11.97
C PHE A 86 -5.48 -9.14 11.58
N GLU A 87 -4.20 -8.82 11.60
CA GLU A 87 -3.12 -9.77 11.30
C GLU A 87 -3.08 -10.91 12.32
N HIS A 88 -3.15 -10.58 13.61
CA HIS A 88 -3.15 -11.55 14.70
C HIS A 88 -4.30 -12.54 14.62
N TYR A 89 -5.51 -12.07 14.28
CA TYR A 89 -6.69 -12.92 14.16
C TYR A 89 -6.85 -13.60 12.79
N GLY A 90 -5.89 -13.45 11.88
CA GLY A 90 -5.93 -14.07 10.56
C GLY A 90 -7.03 -13.52 9.66
N MET A 91 -7.42 -12.26 9.85
CA MET A 91 -8.55 -11.63 9.14
C MET A 91 -8.11 -10.65 8.04
N MET A 92 -6.80 -10.56 7.74
CA MET A 92 -6.30 -9.58 6.78
C MET A 92 -6.80 -9.82 5.36
N ALA A 93 -6.88 -11.08 4.92
CA ALA A 93 -7.36 -11.39 3.58
C ALA A 93 -8.83 -10.99 3.37
N GLU A 94 -9.67 -11.10 4.40
CA GLU A 94 -11.05 -10.61 4.36
C GLU A 94 -11.10 -9.08 4.28
N LEU A 95 -10.22 -8.40 5.03
CA LEU A 95 -10.08 -6.94 4.98
C LEU A 95 -9.62 -6.46 3.60
N ASP A 96 -8.61 -7.12 3.01
CA ASP A 96 -8.11 -6.76 1.68
C ASP A 96 -9.20 -6.95 0.60
N ARG A 97 -10.01 -8.02 0.71
CA ARG A 97 -11.20 -8.19 -0.15
C ARG A 97 -12.24 -7.09 0.06
N TRP A 98 -12.46 -6.70 1.31
CA TRP A 98 -13.36 -5.57 1.62
C TRP A 98 -12.86 -4.30 0.94
N VAL A 99 -11.57 -3.97 1.08
CA VAL A 99 -10.95 -2.78 0.46
C VAL A 99 -11.11 -2.80 -1.06
N VAL A 100 -10.69 -3.89 -1.71
CA VAL A 100 -10.77 -4.01 -3.18
C VAL A 100 -12.22 -3.82 -3.68
N ARG A 101 -13.19 -4.48 -3.05
CA ARG A 101 -14.61 -4.36 -3.43
C ARG A 101 -15.08 -2.90 -3.37
N HIS A 102 -14.84 -2.25 -2.24
CA HIS A 102 -15.37 -0.91 -1.98
C HIS A 102 -14.66 0.18 -2.80
N VAL A 103 -13.38 0.01 -3.05
CA VAL A 103 -12.59 0.91 -3.90
C VAL A 103 -13.06 0.84 -5.35
N LEU A 104 -13.18 -0.39 -5.91
CA LEU A 104 -13.60 -0.56 -7.30
C LEU A 104 -15.03 -0.12 -7.55
N GLN A 105 -15.94 -0.34 -6.59
CA GLN A 105 -17.31 0.20 -6.68
C GLN A 105 -17.32 1.73 -6.77
N ARG A 106 -16.49 2.42 -5.97
CA ARG A 106 -16.41 3.89 -6.02
C ARG A 106 -15.77 4.39 -7.30
N LEU A 107 -14.70 3.74 -7.74
CA LEU A 107 -14.00 4.11 -8.96
C LEU A 107 -14.89 3.92 -10.21
N GLY A 108 -15.69 2.86 -10.24
CA GLY A 108 -16.65 2.57 -11.31
C GLY A 108 -17.79 3.61 -11.43
N GLY A 109 -18.07 4.36 -10.38
CA GLY A 109 -19.00 5.49 -10.40
C GLY A 109 -18.54 6.70 -11.23
N GLY A 110 -17.32 6.66 -11.75
CA GLY A 110 -16.69 7.74 -12.52
C GLY A 110 -16.03 8.79 -11.62
N GLY A 111 -15.12 9.57 -12.19
CA GLY A 111 -14.40 10.62 -11.45
C GLY A 111 -13.08 11.02 -12.08
N GLY A 112 -12.35 11.93 -11.42
CA GLY A 112 -11.07 12.46 -11.89
C GLY A 112 -9.95 11.43 -11.91
N VAL A 113 -9.78 10.68 -10.81
CA VAL A 113 -8.76 9.64 -10.70
C VAL A 113 -9.21 8.37 -11.40
N LYS A 114 -8.38 7.84 -12.31
CA LYS A 114 -8.67 6.64 -13.12
C LYS A 114 -7.95 5.38 -12.65
N LYS A 115 -6.97 5.53 -11.77
CA LYS A 115 -6.11 4.45 -11.28
C LYS A 115 -5.91 4.59 -9.77
N VAL A 116 -6.03 3.49 -9.08
CA VAL A 116 -5.80 3.41 -7.63
C VAL A 116 -4.82 2.29 -7.30
N SER A 117 -4.08 2.47 -6.22
CA SER A 117 -3.29 1.39 -5.64
C SER A 117 -3.85 0.97 -4.29
N VAL A 118 -3.78 -0.33 -4.00
CA VAL A 118 -4.23 -0.93 -2.74
C VAL A 118 -3.13 -1.83 -2.18
N ASN A 119 -2.87 -1.68 -0.89
CA ASN A 119 -1.98 -2.56 -0.16
C ASN A 119 -2.63 -3.94 0.03
N VAL A 120 -1.84 -5.00 -0.11
CA VAL A 120 -2.24 -6.37 0.24
C VAL A 120 -1.32 -6.92 1.30
N SER A 121 -1.89 -7.67 2.22
CA SER A 121 -1.18 -8.28 3.35
C SER A 121 -0.46 -9.56 2.94
N SER A 122 0.49 -9.98 3.79
CA SER A 122 1.15 -11.28 3.65
C SER A 122 0.19 -12.46 3.68
N GLN A 123 -0.92 -12.38 4.41
CA GLN A 123 -1.96 -13.42 4.45
C GLN A 123 -2.67 -13.54 3.10
N THR A 124 -2.89 -12.43 2.42
CA THR A 124 -3.52 -12.40 1.08
C THR A 124 -2.62 -13.01 0.00
N LEU A 125 -1.29 -12.90 0.13
CA LEU A 125 -0.36 -13.54 -0.83
C LEU A 125 -0.49 -15.08 -0.84
N GLU A 126 -0.99 -15.66 0.23
CA GLU A 126 -1.17 -17.10 0.38
C GLU A 126 -2.63 -17.55 0.16
N GLU A 127 -3.57 -16.61 -0.03
CA GLU A 127 -4.99 -16.92 -0.13
C GLU A 127 -5.38 -17.36 -1.55
N PRO A 128 -5.86 -18.61 -1.71
CA PRO A 128 -6.37 -19.06 -3.01
C PRO A 128 -7.65 -18.30 -3.38
N GLY A 129 -7.77 -17.94 -4.66
CA GLY A 129 -8.99 -17.31 -5.19
C GLY A 129 -9.07 -15.79 -5.04
N PHE A 130 -8.00 -15.11 -4.60
CA PHE A 130 -7.98 -13.65 -4.57
C PHE A 130 -8.01 -13.06 -5.99
N ALA A 131 -7.22 -13.59 -6.93
CA ALA A 131 -7.19 -13.11 -8.30
C ALA A 131 -8.54 -13.26 -9.05
N PRO A 132 -9.24 -14.42 -9.03
CA PRO A 132 -10.59 -14.51 -9.60
C PRO A 132 -11.59 -13.57 -8.92
N PHE A 133 -11.48 -13.32 -7.61
CA PHE A 133 -12.29 -12.33 -6.92
C PHE A 133 -12.05 -10.92 -7.48
N VAL A 134 -10.78 -10.49 -7.60
CA VAL A 134 -10.42 -9.17 -8.19
C VAL A 134 -10.96 -9.04 -9.60
N ALA A 135 -10.77 -10.06 -10.45
CA ALA A 135 -11.31 -10.08 -11.81
C ALA A 135 -12.84 -9.92 -11.85
N ALA A 136 -13.56 -10.55 -10.91
CA ALA A 136 -15.00 -10.40 -10.80
C ALA A 136 -15.40 -8.98 -10.38
N GLN A 137 -14.70 -8.37 -9.40
CA GLN A 137 -14.99 -7.00 -8.94
C GLN A 137 -14.73 -5.97 -10.05
N LEU A 138 -13.63 -6.10 -10.81
CA LEU A 138 -13.33 -5.23 -11.95
C LEU A 138 -14.43 -5.28 -13.02
N ARG A 139 -14.90 -6.49 -13.36
CA ARG A 139 -16.01 -6.65 -14.30
C ARG A 139 -17.31 -6.03 -13.80
N LEU A 140 -17.66 -6.24 -12.52
CA LEU A 140 -18.85 -5.65 -11.90
C LEU A 140 -18.82 -4.12 -11.91
N ALA A 141 -17.64 -3.54 -11.70
CA ALA A 141 -17.43 -2.09 -11.74
C ALA A 141 -17.23 -1.53 -13.16
N SER A 142 -17.19 -2.38 -14.20
CA SER A 142 -16.90 -2.00 -15.60
C SER A 142 -15.57 -1.25 -15.74
N LEU A 143 -14.55 -1.67 -15.00
CA LEU A 143 -13.22 -1.07 -14.98
C LEU A 143 -12.21 -1.91 -15.77
N ALA A 144 -11.28 -1.22 -16.43
CA ALA A 144 -10.11 -1.86 -17.03
C ALA A 144 -9.19 -2.41 -15.92
N PRO A 145 -8.57 -3.60 -16.09
CA PRO A 145 -7.75 -4.20 -15.03
C PRO A 145 -6.57 -3.35 -14.58
N ASP A 146 -5.97 -2.56 -15.46
CA ASP A 146 -4.85 -1.66 -15.17
C ASP A 146 -5.26 -0.40 -14.37
N SER A 147 -6.56 -0.22 -14.09
CA SER A 147 -7.05 0.77 -13.14
C SER A 147 -6.74 0.41 -11.68
N LEU A 148 -6.38 -0.86 -11.41
CA LEU A 148 -5.98 -1.35 -10.10
C LEU A 148 -4.49 -1.72 -10.08
N VAL A 149 -3.77 -1.14 -9.13
CA VAL A 149 -2.38 -1.46 -8.81
C VAL A 149 -2.37 -2.17 -7.46
N ILE A 150 -1.76 -3.34 -7.38
CA ILE A 150 -1.59 -4.08 -6.12
C ILE A 150 -0.23 -3.75 -5.53
N GLU A 151 -0.23 -3.24 -4.30
CA GLU A 151 1.00 -2.94 -3.56
C GLU A 151 1.40 -4.11 -2.67
N ILE A 152 2.61 -4.63 -2.88
CA ILE A 152 3.23 -5.69 -2.08
C ILE A 152 4.41 -5.07 -1.34
N HIS A 153 4.48 -5.23 -0.02
CA HIS A 153 5.59 -4.72 0.76
C HIS A 153 6.86 -5.55 0.54
N GLU A 154 8.04 -4.89 0.45
CA GLU A 154 9.34 -5.55 0.18
C GLU A 154 9.64 -6.68 1.17
N ASN A 155 9.33 -6.50 2.47
CA ASN A 155 9.56 -7.55 3.47
C ASN A 155 8.74 -8.81 3.17
N ASP A 156 7.45 -8.66 2.82
CA ASP A 156 6.57 -9.80 2.52
C ASP A 156 7.04 -10.52 1.26
N ALA A 157 7.49 -9.76 0.25
CA ALA A 157 8.07 -10.32 -0.97
C ALA A 157 9.36 -11.11 -0.71
N LEU A 158 10.18 -10.67 0.25
CA LEU A 158 11.42 -11.37 0.62
C LEU A 158 11.16 -12.58 1.53
N GLU A 159 10.26 -12.45 2.50
CA GLU A 159 9.98 -13.52 3.48
C GLU A 159 9.13 -14.64 2.88
N ARG A 160 8.26 -14.33 1.90
CA ARG A 160 7.31 -15.25 1.27
C ARG A 160 7.53 -15.40 -0.23
N GLY A 161 8.78 -15.39 -0.69
CA GLY A 161 9.18 -15.26 -2.08
C GLY A 161 8.35 -16.07 -3.10
N GLU A 162 8.13 -17.39 -2.84
CA GLU A 162 7.36 -18.26 -3.73
C GLU A 162 5.87 -17.87 -3.77
N ALA A 163 5.26 -17.58 -2.60
CA ALA A 163 3.87 -17.18 -2.52
C ALA A 163 3.66 -15.81 -3.19
N ALA A 164 4.55 -14.86 -2.93
CA ALA A 164 4.52 -13.54 -3.54
C ALA A 164 4.68 -13.61 -5.07
N ALA A 165 5.59 -14.43 -5.58
CA ALA A 165 5.79 -14.60 -7.02
C ALA A 165 4.57 -15.25 -7.71
N ARG A 166 3.97 -16.28 -7.09
CA ARG A 166 2.74 -16.92 -7.58
C ARG A 166 1.59 -15.90 -7.61
N PHE A 167 1.36 -15.20 -6.49
CA PHE A 167 0.33 -14.18 -6.38
C PHE A 167 0.50 -13.07 -7.42
N ALA A 168 1.75 -12.59 -7.60
CA ALA A 168 2.08 -11.58 -8.60
C ALA A 168 1.73 -12.05 -10.02
N ALA A 169 2.08 -13.30 -10.38
CA ALA A 169 1.74 -13.89 -11.68
C ALA A 169 0.22 -14.01 -11.88
N GLU A 170 -0.53 -14.39 -10.84
CA GLU A 170 -1.99 -14.45 -10.88
C GLU A 170 -2.60 -13.05 -11.10
N MET A 171 -2.15 -12.02 -10.37
CA MET A 171 -2.63 -10.66 -10.55
C MET A 171 -2.29 -10.08 -11.92
N LYS A 172 -1.10 -10.37 -12.44
CA LYS A 172 -0.71 -10.02 -13.81
C LYS A 172 -1.59 -10.73 -14.86
N SER A 173 -1.99 -11.97 -14.62
CA SER A 173 -2.90 -12.70 -15.53
C SER A 173 -4.30 -12.08 -15.60
N VAL A 174 -4.74 -11.42 -14.52
CA VAL A 174 -5.97 -10.60 -14.51
C VAL A 174 -5.79 -9.30 -15.30
N GLY A 175 -4.55 -8.83 -15.46
CA GLY A 175 -4.18 -7.57 -16.11
C GLY A 175 -3.97 -6.41 -15.13
N CYS A 176 -3.93 -6.68 -13.82
CA CYS A 176 -3.58 -5.67 -12.81
C CYS A 176 -2.11 -5.28 -12.90
N GLN A 177 -1.80 -4.08 -12.43
CA GLN A 177 -0.43 -3.63 -12.24
C GLN A 177 0.06 -3.95 -10.83
N LEU A 178 1.38 -4.04 -10.67
CA LEU A 178 2.03 -4.36 -9.40
C LEU A 178 2.99 -3.25 -8.99
N LEU A 179 3.03 -2.98 -7.69
CA LEU A 179 3.94 -2.04 -7.06
C LEU A 179 4.65 -2.72 -5.89
N LEU A 180 5.97 -2.62 -5.82
CA LEU A 180 6.75 -3.04 -4.65
C LEU A 180 6.96 -1.83 -3.73
N ASP A 181 6.42 -1.91 -2.51
CA ASP A 181 6.48 -0.83 -1.52
C ASP A 181 7.61 -1.04 -0.49
N GLY A 182 8.07 0.06 0.14
CA GLY A 182 9.11 0.06 1.16
C GLY A 182 10.52 -0.24 0.65
N PHE A 183 10.76 -0.07 -0.66
CA PHE A 183 11.97 -0.48 -1.34
C PHE A 183 13.22 0.29 -0.88
N ALA A 184 14.34 -0.42 -0.78
CA ALA A 184 15.65 0.09 -0.39
C ALA A 184 15.77 0.59 1.06
N ARG A 185 14.80 0.30 1.92
CA ARG A 185 14.85 0.66 3.35
C ARG A 185 16.08 0.11 4.05
N ARG A 186 16.37 -1.18 3.89
CA ARG A 186 17.53 -1.85 4.49
C ARG A 186 18.70 -1.88 3.52
N SER A 187 18.54 -2.58 2.43
CA SER A 187 19.53 -2.75 1.36
C SER A 187 18.86 -2.61 0.01
N VAL A 188 19.63 -2.45 -1.06
CA VAL A 188 19.06 -2.47 -2.41
C VAL A 188 19.25 -3.88 -2.96
N SER A 189 18.15 -4.62 -3.11
CA SER A 189 18.12 -5.88 -3.86
C SER A 189 17.12 -5.74 -5.01
N PHE A 190 17.55 -5.98 -6.23
CA PHE A 190 16.70 -5.90 -7.41
C PHE A 190 16.01 -7.24 -7.74
N GLU A 191 16.29 -8.29 -6.98
CA GLU A 191 15.70 -9.61 -7.19
C GLU A 191 14.17 -9.62 -7.05
N PRO A 192 13.56 -8.99 -6.02
CA PRO A 192 12.11 -8.93 -5.91
C PRO A 192 11.44 -8.20 -7.08
N LEU A 193 12.05 -7.13 -7.61
CA LEU A 193 11.51 -6.41 -8.77
C LEU A 193 11.40 -7.33 -10.00
N LYS A 194 12.40 -8.17 -10.20
CA LYS A 194 12.44 -9.12 -11.32
C LYS A 194 11.51 -10.31 -11.07
N ALA A 195 11.50 -10.86 -9.86
CA ALA A 195 10.69 -12.03 -9.50
C ALA A 195 9.18 -11.73 -9.60
N LEU A 196 8.76 -10.55 -9.17
CA LEU A 196 7.36 -10.12 -9.18
C LEU A 196 6.95 -9.44 -10.49
N GLN A 197 7.88 -9.09 -11.37
CA GLN A 197 7.63 -8.35 -12.63
C GLN A 197 6.81 -7.06 -12.37
N VAL A 198 7.25 -6.26 -11.40
CA VAL A 198 6.51 -5.06 -10.98
C VAL A 198 6.51 -3.97 -12.04
N ASP A 199 5.44 -3.16 -12.06
CA ASP A 199 5.31 -1.98 -12.91
C ASP A 199 5.85 -0.73 -12.21
N TYR A 200 5.79 -0.71 -10.89
CA TYR A 200 6.25 0.40 -10.06
C TYR A 200 7.05 -0.09 -8.85
N VAL A 201 7.92 0.78 -8.37
CA VAL A 201 8.64 0.62 -7.11
C VAL A 201 8.55 1.91 -6.30
N LYS A 202 8.16 1.81 -5.04
CA LYS A 202 8.07 2.93 -4.11
C LYS A 202 9.29 2.90 -3.19
N VAL A 203 10.15 3.91 -3.33
CA VAL A 203 11.38 4.04 -2.54
C VAL A 203 11.03 4.57 -1.17
N ASP A 204 11.43 3.82 -0.12
CA ASP A 204 11.13 4.08 1.28
C ASP A 204 11.52 5.50 1.72
N GLY A 205 10.65 6.13 2.49
CA GLY A 205 10.81 7.50 2.97
C GLY A 205 12.06 7.74 3.81
N THR A 206 12.62 6.70 4.45
CA THR A 206 13.91 6.83 5.17
C THR A 206 15.07 7.11 4.23
N VAL A 207 14.99 6.67 2.97
CA VAL A 207 15.94 7.00 1.91
C VAL A 207 15.65 8.40 1.39
N VAL A 208 14.40 8.70 1.06
CA VAL A 208 13.97 9.97 0.47
C VAL A 208 14.26 11.15 1.39
N ARG A 209 13.90 11.08 2.68
CA ARG A 209 14.18 12.14 3.67
C ARG A 209 15.67 12.43 3.88
N LYS A 210 16.55 11.48 3.61
CA LYS A 210 18.01 11.63 3.78
C LYS A 210 18.75 12.00 2.50
N ILE A 211 18.07 12.14 1.37
CA ILE A 211 18.68 12.34 0.05
C ILE A 211 19.60 13.57 0.00
N MET A 212 19.26 14.63 0.72
CA MET A 212 20.06 15.87 0.76
C MET A 212 21.21 15.81 1.78
N ARG A 213 21.17 14.86 2.71
CA ARG A 213 22.12 14.78 3.84
C ARG A 213 23.10 13.62 3.74
N SER A 214 22.88 12.68 2.81
CA SER A 214 23.67 11.46 2.69
C SER A 214 23.96 11.13 1.23
N ALA A 215 25.24 11.18 0.85
CA ALA A 215 25.69 10.76 -0.47
C ALA A 215 25.35 9.30 -0.76
N SER A 216 25.36 8.45 0.26
CA SER A 216 24.98 7.03 0.15
C SER A 216 23.51 6.87 -0.25
N THR A 217 22.59 7.62 0.36
CA THR A 217 21.16 7.57 -0.01
C THR A 217 20.90 8.13 -1.40
N ALA A 218 21.59 9.20 -1.79
CA ALA A 218 21.53 9.73 -3.16
C ALA A 218 22.04 8.71 -4.19
N THR A 219 23.11 7.96 -3.85
CA THR A 219 23.64 6.88 -4.71
C THR A 219 22.66 5.72 -4.81
N LYS A 220 22.02 5.32 -3.70
CA LYS A 220 20.95 4.28 -3.71
C LYS A 220 19.81 4.69 -4.66
N LEU A 221 19.27 5.91 -4.51
CA LEU A 221 18.18 6.37 -5.36
C LEU A 221 18.58 6.41 -6.84
N LYS A 222 19.80 6.91 -7.17
CA LYS A 222 20.31 6.89 -8.55
C LYS A 222 20.42 5.48 -9.13
N ALA A 223 20.82 4.48 -8.31
CA ALA A 223 20.87 3.09 -8.75
C ALA A 223 19.46 2.55 -9.05
N VAL A 224 18.47 2.86 -8.20
CA VAL A 224 17.07 2.48 -8.42
C VAL A 224 16.51 3.13 -9.69
N LEU A 225 16.77 4.43 -9.88
CA LEU A 225 16.32 5.14 -11.09
C LEU A 225 16.90 4.54 -12.37
N ARG A 226 18.21 4.20 -12.37
CA ARG A 226 18.86 3.57 -13.54
C ARG A 226 18.25 2.21 -13.87
N VAL A 227 17.97 1.39 -12.85
CA VAL A 227 17.33 0.08 -13.06
C VAL A 227 15.89 0.26 -13.52
N GLY A 228 15.14 1.18 -12.91
CA GLY A 228 13.77 1.50 -13.31
C GLY A 228 13.68 1.93 -14.77
N GLU A 229 14.54 2.85 -15.20
CA GLU A 229 14.61 3.32 -16.60
C GLU A 229 14.94 2.18 -17.57
N GLY A 230 15.96 1.36 -17.23
CA GLY A 230 16.38 0.23 -18.09
C GLY A 230 15.37 -0.91 -18.15
N SER A 231 14.48 -1.04 -17.17
CA SER A 231 13.48 -2.12 -17.07
C SER A 231 12.04 -1.67 -17.32
N GLY A 232 11.81 -0.37 -17.57
CA GLY A 232 10.46 0.17 -17.73
C GLY A 232 9.66 0.24 -16.43
N ILE A 233 10.32 0.19 -15.25
CA ILE A 233 9.68 0.25 -13.93
C ILE A 233 9.58 1.71 -13.49
N GLY A 234 8.36 2.15 -13.15
CA GLY A 234 8.12 3.49 -12.60
C GLY A 234 8.65 3.64 -11.18
N VAL A 235 9.52 4.61 -10.93
CA VAL A 235 10.09 4.86 -9.59
C VAL A 235 9.32 5.97 -8.90
N ILE A 236 8.76 5.67 -7.71
CA ILE A 236 8.03 6.61 -6.86
C ILE A 236 8.87 6.92 -5.64
N ALA A 237 9.09 8.20 -5.33
CA ALA A 237 9.69 8.63 -4.06
C ALA A 237 8.57 8.93 -3.06
N GLU A 238 8.54 8.20 -1.94
CA GLU A 238 7.53 8.44 -0.90
C GLU A 238 7.98 9.45 0.17
N CYS A 239 7.04 9.87 1.04
CA CYS A 239 7.30 10.76 2.16
C CYS A 239 7.99 12.09 1.77
N VAL A 240 7.57 12.69 0.67
CA VAL A 240 8.02 14.03 0.28
C VAL A 240 7.28 15.06 1.13
N GLU A 241 7.97 15.63 2.12
CA GLU A 241 7.39 16.48 3.16
C GLU A 241 7.58 17.97 2.88
N ASP A 242 8.59 18.33 2.09
CA ASP A 242 8.92 19.74 1.80
C ASP A 242 9.39 20.00 0.36
N GLY A 243 9.34 21.28 -0.02
CA GLY A 243 9.73 21.73 -1.36
C GLY A 243 11.22 21.57 -1.68
N LYS A 244 12.12 21.45 -0.68
CA LYS A 244 13.55 21.24 -0.91
C LYS A 244 13.80 19.80 -1.36
N ILE A 245 13.16 18.84 -0.69
CA ILE A 245 13.20 17.43 -1.10
C ILE A 245 12.60 17.29 -2.51
N LEU A 246 11.44 17.90 -2.77
CA LEU A 246 10.81 17.88 -4.09
C LEU A 246 11.73 18.45 -5.19
N SER A 247 12.38 19.58 -4.93
CA SER A 247 13.34 20.17 -5.87
C SER A 247 14.52 19.24 -6.16
N ALA A 248 15.06 18.59 -5.13
CA ALA A 248 16.15 17.62 -5.28
C ALA A 248 15.70 16.39 -6.10
N LEU A 249 14.48 15.89 -5.89
CA LEU A 249 13.92 14.78 -6.67
C LEU A 249 13.73 15.16 -8.14
N LYS A 250 13.22 16.36 -8.43
CA LYS A 250 13.10 16.89 -9.81
C LYS A 250 14.48 17.02 -10.49
N LEU A 251 15.51 17.50 -9.78
CA LEU A 251 16.88 17.53 -10.29
C LEU A 251 17.47 16.15 -10.60
N LEU A 252 17.09 15.14 -9.81
CA LEU A 252 17.46 13.74 -10.03
C LEU A 252 16.61 13.06 -11.09
N LYS A 253 15.64 13.76 -11.67
CA LYS A 253 14.69 13.24 -12.65
C LYS A 253 13.88 12.05 -12.14
N VAL A 254 13.50 12.08 -10.85
CA VAL A 254 12.56 11.11 -10.30
C VAL A 254 11.21 11.31 -10.98
N PRO A 255 10.61 10.26 -11.58
CA PRO A 255 9.40 10.44 -12.38
C PRO A 255 8.14 10.65 -11.55
N TYR A 256 8.07 10.04 -10.34
CA TYR A 256 6.88 10.08 -9.50
C TYR A 256 7.23 10.35 -8.04
N ALA A 257 6.32 11.02 -7.34
CA ALA A 257 6.48 11.30 -5.92
C ALA A 257 5.14 11.30 -5.17
N GLN A 258 5.20 11.00 -3.88
CA GLN A 258 4.08 11.02 -2.95
C GLN A 258 4.54 11.60 -1.62
N GLY A 259 3.67 12.36 -0.96
CA GLY A 259 3.96 12.89 0.37
C GLY A 259 3.11 14.12 0.70
N PHE A 260 3.12 14.50 1.97
CA PHE A 260 2.32 15.62 2.48
C PHE A 260 2.74 16.97 1.89
N GLY A 261 4.00 17.10 1.50
CA GLY A 261 4.47 18.30 0.80
C GLY A 261 3.94 18.46 -0.64
N LEU A 262 3.29 17.42 -1.19
CA LEU A 262 2.59 17.46 -2.46
C LEU A 262 1.07 17.53 -2.24
N ARG A 263 0.52 16.50 -1.59
CA ARG A 263 -0.89 16.44 -1.23
C ARG A 263 -1.11 15.47 -0.06
N GLU A 264 -1.90 15.88 0.92
CA GLU A 264 -2.29 15.05 2.05
C GLU A 264 -3.35 14.01 1.65
N PRO A 265 -3.45 12.88 2.40
CA PRO A 265 -4.58 11.96 2.24
C PRO A 265 -5.90 12.66 2.53
N ALA A 266 -6.89 12.44 1.68
CA ALA A 266 -8.25 12.95 1.84
C ALA A 266 -9.26 11.81 1.66
N PRO A 267 -10.53 11.96 2.08
CA PRO A 267 -11.59 11.03 1.72
C PRO A 267 -11.58 10.76 0.23
N ILE A 268 -11.68 9.48 -0.17
CA ILE A 268 -11.52 9.07 -1.57
C ILE A 268 -12.52 9.80 -2.50
N GLU A 269 -13.69 10.13 -1.99
CA GLU A 269 -14.75 10.84 -2.72
C GLU A 269 -14.34 12.24 -3.17
N GLU A 270 -13.39 12.88 -2.46
CA GLU A 270 -12.88 14.21 -2.86
C GLU A 270 -11.99 14.12 -4.11
N LEU A 271 -11.21 13.05 -4.22
CA LEU A 271 -10.35 12.80 -5.39
C LEU A 271 -11.13 12.29 -6.60
N LEU A 272 -12.25 11.62 -6.37
CA LEU A 272 -13.10 11.14 -7.45
C LEU A 272 -13.97 12.27 -8.05
N LYS A 273 -14.18 13.39 -7.35
CA LYS A 273 -14.93 14.55 -7.84
C LYS A 273 -14.08 15.56 -8.61
N SER A 274 -12.76 15.48 -8.46
CA SER A 274 -11.80 16.37 -9.14
C SER A 274 -11.44 15.83 -10.52
#